data_932faca0649141e88d7650c22a3d2528
#
_entry.id   932faca0649141e88d7650c22a3d2528
#
_cell.length_a   1.000
_cell.length_b   1.000
_cell.length_c   1.000
_cell.angle_alpha   90.00
_cell.angle_beta   90.00
_cell.angle_gamma   90.00
#
_symmetry.space_group_name_H-M   'P 1'
#
loop_
_entity.id
_entity.type
_entity.pdbx_description
1 polymer ?
#
loop_
_entity_poly.entity_id
_entity_poly.type
_entity_poly.pdbx_seq_one_letter_code
_entity_poly.pdbx_strand_id
1 'polypeptide(L)'
;MIFNLTQHNPTPAQKAEGVWDTTEEIKGLLTFTSLPTKEEVEARAEALGDVVESHHQFTGLRVMVGGAPYLMGPLVKALQRRGFDPIFSFTERKSVEKHAEDGTVTKTADFEHVGWVQA
;
A
#
# COMPACT_ATOMS: atom_id res chain seq x y z
N MET A 1 -1.21 -14.61 -2.72
CA MET A 1 -1.35 -13.88 -1.45
C MET A 1 -0.41 -12.69 -1.43
N ILE A 2 -0.93 -11.52 -1.11
CA ILE A 2 -0.15 -10.28 -1.01
C ILE A 2 -0.47 -9.64 0.34
N PHE A 3 0.55 -9.44 1.18
CA PHE A 3 0.37 -8.80 2.47
C PHE A 3 0.18 -7.29 2.30
N ASN A 4 -0.77 -6.70 3.03
CA ASN A 4 -1.13 -5.29 2.86
C ASN A 4 -0.53 -4.43 3.97
N LEU A 5 0.47 -3.61 3.64
CA LEU A 5 1.04 -2.58 4.51
C LEU A 5 0.63 -1.18 4.02
N THR A 6 -0.67 -0.97 3.85
CA THR A 6 -1.24 0.35 3.55
C THR A 6 -2.35 0.67 4.53
N GLN A 7 -2.83 1.91 4.51
CA GLN A 7 -3.92 2.36 5.38
C GLN A 7 -5.31 2.05 4.83
N HIS A 8 -5.39 1.35 3.69
CA HIS A 8 -6.65 1.11 2.99
C HIS A 8 -6.87 -0.37 2.76
N ASN A 9 -8.12 -0.79 2.89
CA ASN A 9 -8.50 -2.11 2.41
C ASN A 9 -8.35 -2.17 0.89
N PRO A 10 -8.07 -3.36 0.33
CA PRO A 10 -7.83 -3.49 -1.09
C PRO A 10 -9.06 -3.15 -1.92
N THR A 11 -8.82 -2.59 -3.10
CA THR A 11 -9.87 -2.44 -4.11
C THR A 11 -10.32 -3.82 -4.60
N PRO A 12 -11.48 -3.94 -5.25
CA PRO A 12 -11.90 -5.22 -5.82
C PRO A 12 -10.86 -5.86 -6.75
N ALA A 13 -10.18 -5.06 -7.56
CA ALA A 13 -9.11 -5.53 -8.44
C ALA A 13 -7.90 -6.07 -7.66
N GLN A 14 -7.49 -5.38 -6.62
CA GLN A 14 -6.40 -5.82 -5.73
C GLN A 14 -6.80 -7.08 -4.97
N LYS A 15 -8.02 -7.13 -4.45
CA LYS A 15 -8.54 -8.29 -3.73
C LYS A 15 -8.60 -9.53 -4.61
N ALA A 16 -8.95 -9.36 -5.89
CA ALA A 16 -8.95 -10.46 -6.86
C ALA A 16 -7.54 -11.04 -7.07
N GLU A 17 -6.49 -10.24 -6.87
CA GLU A 17 -5.09 -10.69 -6.95
C GLU A 17 -4.56 -11.26 -5.62
N GLY A 18 -5.39 -11.32 -4.59
CA GLY A 18 -5.04 -11.92 -3.32
C GLY A 18 -4.48 -10.96 -2.27
N VAL A 19 -4.73 -9.66 -2.41
CA VAL A 19 -4.35 -8.67 -1.40
C VAL A 19 -5.24 -8.80 -0.18
N TRP A 20 -4.63 -8.88 1.00
CA TRP A 20 -5.33 -8.98 2.26
C TRP A 20 -5.81 -7.61 2.76
N ASP A 21 -6.81 -7.63 3.65
CA ASP A 21 -7.24 -6.43 4.34
C ASP A 21 -6.13 -5.93 5.28
N THR A 22 -6.08 -4.62 5.47
CA THR A 22 -5.19 -4.02 6.47
C THR A 22 -5.79 -4.19 7.88
N THR A 23 -5.01 -3.92 8.91
CA THR A 23 -5.44 -4.00 10.31
C THR A 23 -5.25 -2.66 11.00
N GLU A 24 -5.91 -2.47 12.15
CA GLU A 24 -5.73 -1.26 12.95
C GLU A 24 -4.30 -1.11 13.46
N GLU A 25 -3.62 -2.21 13.77
CA GLU A 25 -2.21 -2.20 14.15
C GLU A 25 -1.33 -1.63 13.03
N ILE A 26 -1.53 -2.12 11.81
CA ILE A 26 -0.79 -1.64 10.63
C ILE A 26 -1.09 -0.18 10.36
N LYS A 27 -2.36 0.22 10.39
CA LYS A 27 -2.75 1.62 10.19
C LYS A 27 -2.09 2.55 11.21
N GLY A 28 -2.04 2.13 12.47
CA GLY A 28 -1.38 2.90 13.53
C GLY A 28 0.11 3.07 13.30
N LEU A 29 0.80 2.01 12.88
CA LEU A 29 2.23 2.06 12.58
C LEU A 29 2.56 2.92 11.35
N LEU A 30 1.63 3.06 10.42
CA LEU A 30 1.77 3.89 9.22
C LEU A 30 1.41 5.36 9.47
N THR A 31 0.82 5.69 10.60
CA THR A 31 0.33 7.03 10.91
C THR A 31 1.33 7.80 11.75
N PHE A 32 1.66 9.01 11.32
CA PHE A 32 2.47 9.96 12.08
C PHE A 32 1.60 11.17 12.42
N THR A 33 1.42 11.44 13.71
CA THR A 33 0.56 12.52 14.22
C THR A 33 1.34 13.78 14.57
N SER A 34 2.67 13.70 14.56
CA SER A 34 3.57 14.83 14.79
C SER A 34 4.81 14.66 13.92
N LEU A 35 5.63 15.70 13.80
CA LEU A 35 6.86 15.65 13.01
C LEU A 35 7.77 14.54 13.54
N PRO A 36 8.02 13.47 12.76
CA PRO A 36 8.85 12.38 13.22
C PRO A 36 10.34 12.69 13.10
N THR A 37 11.14 12.09 13.96
CA THR A 37 12.58 12.03 13.77
C THR A 37 12.93 10.91 12.79
N LYS A 38 14.15 10.95 12.27
CA LYS A 38 14.67 9.87 11.42
C LYS A 38 14.61 8.52 12.14
N GLU A 39 14.98 8.51 13.41
CA GLU A 39 14.97 7.32 14.26
C GLU A 39 13.56 6.75 14.43
N GLU A 40 12.56 7.61 14.60
CA GLU A 40 11.15 7.18 14.68
C GLU A 40 10.68 6.55 13.38
N VAL A 41 11.03 7.14 12.24
CA VAL A 41 10.67 6.59 10.93
C VAL A 41 11.31 5.21 10.72
N GLU A 42 12.59 5.08 11.05
CA GLU A 42 13.30 3.80 10.96
C GLU A 42 12.71 2.75 11.91
N ALA A 43 12.36 3.14 13.13
CA ALA A 43 11.72 2.24 14.10
C ALA A 43 10.35 1.76 13.63
N ARG A 44 9.55 2.64 13.01
CA ARG A 44 8.26 2.26 12.43
C ARG A 44 8.44 1.29 11.27
N ALA A 45 9.44 1.50 10.41
CA ALA A 45 9.75 0.60 9.31
C ALA A 45 10.12 -0.80 9.83
N GLU A 46 10.95 -0.88 10.85
CA GLU A 46 11.33 -2.16 11.47
C GLU A 46 10.12 -2.83 12.13
N ALA A 47 9.28 -2.07 12.84
CA ALA A 47 8.07 -2.60 13.47
C ALA A 47 7.10 -3.18 12.42
N LEU A 48 6.93 -2.53 11.30
CA LEU A 48 6.11 -3.03 10.18
C LEU A 48 6.69 -4.32 9.59
N GLY A 49 8.00 -4.39 9.42
CA GLY A 49 8.68 -5.61 9.01
C GLY A 49 8.45 -6.76 9.98
N ASP A 50 8.50 -6.49 11.28
CA ASP A 50 8.24 -7.48 12.33
C ASP A 50 6.80 -7.98 12.27
N VAL A 51 5.83 -7.11 11.98
CA VAL A 51 4.43 -7.51 11.80
C VAL A 51 4.30 -8.53 10.67
N VAL A 52 4.95 -8.28 9.52
CA VAL A 52 4.91 -9.23 8.40
C VAL A 52 5.55 -10.56 8.80
N GLU A 53 6.72 -10.53 9.43
CA GLU A 53 7.39 -11.75 9.89
C GLU A 53 6.56 -12.56 10.89
N SER A 54 5.80 -11.90 11.76
CA SER A 54 4.96 -12.57 12.74
C SER A 54 3.81 -13.36 12.09
N HIS A 55 3.40 -12.98 10.88
CA HIS A 55 2.32 -13.64 10.15
C HIS A 55 2.85 -14.63 9.12
N HIS A 56 3.98 -14.32 8.47
CA HIS A 56 4.53 -15.11 7.39
C HIS A 56 6.06 -15.10 7.43
N GLN A 57 6.67 -16.28 7.27
CA GLN A 57 8.12 -16.44 7.35
C GLN A 57 8.74 -17.00 6.06
N PHE A 58 8.02 -16.99 4.95
CA PHE A 58 8.58 -17.51 3.71
C PHE A 58 9.16 -16.39 2.83
N THR A 59 10.30 -16.71 2.20
CA THR A 59 11.03 -15.82 1.32
C THR A 59 10.21 -15.52 0.05
N GLY A 60 10.26 -14.27 -0.39
CA GLY A 60 9.60 -13.85 -1.63
C GLY A 60 8.13 -13.49 -1.45
N LEU A 61 7.61 -13.48 -0.22
CA LEU A 61 6.25 -12.97 0.02
C LEU A 61 6.14 -11.55 -0.52
N ARG A 62 5.15 -11.32 -1.36
CA ARG A 62 4.87 -9.98 -1.87
C ARG A 62 4.13 -9.16 -0.82
N VAL A 63 4.61 -7.94 -0.60
CA VAL A 63 4.06 -7.01 0.39
C VAL A 63 3.71 -5.70 -0.31
N MET A 64 2.43 -5.38 -0.35
CA MET A 64 1.97 -4.10 -0.89
C MET A 64 2.28 -3.00 0.11
N VAL A 65 3.05 -2.00 -0.32
CA VAL A 65 3.44 -0.87 0.53
C VAL A 65 2.86 0.44 -0.02
N GLY A 66 2.54 1.34 0.88
CA GLY A 66 2.05 2.68 0.55
C GLY A 66 1.92 3.50 1.82
N GLY A 67 2.07 4.80 1.69
CA GLY A 67 1.99 5.73 2.82
C GLY A 67 2.91 6.93 2.64
N ALA A 68 3.35 7.52 3.74
CA ALA A 68 4.21 8.69 3.70
C ALA A 68 5.50 8.42 2.93
N PRO A 69 5.87 9.31 1.99
CA PRO A 69 7.07 9.08 1.15
C PRO A 69 8.35 8.86 1.94
N TYR A 70 8.53 9.58 3.06
CA TYR A 70 9.73 9.46 3.89
C TYR A 70 9.83 8.10 4.60
N LEU A 71 8.71 7.38 4.74
CA LEU A 71 8.68 6.04 5.33
C LEU A 71 9.02 4.96 4.28
N MET A 72 8.72 5.20 3.01
CA MET A 72 8.81 4.16 1.98
C MET A 72 10.22 3.63 1.78
N GLY A 73 11.24 4.47 1.75
CA GLY A 73 12.63 4.04 1.64
C GLY A 73 13.06 3.10 2.77
N PRO A 74 12.95 3.52 4.03
CA PRO A 74 13.27 2.65 5.18
C PRO A 74 12.43 1.37 5.23
N LEU A 75 11.14 1.44 4.91
CA LEU A 75 10.24 0.27 4.91
C LEU A 75 10.63 -0.75 3.84
N VAL A 76 10.90 -0.31 2.63
CA VAL A 76 11.36 -1.18 1.54
C VAL A 76 12.63 -1.93 1.95
N LYS A 77 13.60 -1.21 2.52
CA LYS A 77 14.85 -1.82 3.00
C LYS A 77 14.62 -2.84 4.11
N ALA A 78 13.76 -2.52 5.07
CA ALA A 78 13.44 -3.41 6.18
C ALA A 78 12.80 -4.72 5.68
N LEU A 79 11.91 -4.64 4.72
CA LEU A 79 11.25 -5.79 4.11
C LEU A 79 12.24 -6.63 3.28
N GLN A 80 13.05 -5.97 2.46
CA GLN A 80 14.05 -6.66 1.63
C GLN A 80 15.09 -7.41 2.46
N ARG A 81 15.56 -6.82 3.57
CA ARG A 81 16.48 -7.50 4.49
C ARG A 81 15.89 -8.77 5.10
N ARG A 82 14.56 -8.84 5.22
CA ARG A 82 13.84 -10.01 5.72
C ARG A 82 13.49 -11.03 4.63
N GLY A 83 13.89 -10.76 3.38
CA GLY A 83 13.63 -11.64 2.24
C GLY A 83 12.25 -11.48 1.63
N PHE A 84 11.52 -10.41 1.94
CA PHE A 84 10.23 -10.11 1.35
C PHE A 84 10.38 -9.28 0.07
N ASP A 85 9.33 -9.27 -0.73
CA ASP A 85 9.29 -8.55 -2.02
C ASP A 85 8.27 -7.39 -1.91
N PRO A 86 8.75 -6.17 -1.58
CA PRO A 86 7.86 -5.01 -1.52
C PRO A 86 7.45 -4.56 -2.92
N ILE A 87 6.16 -4.28 -3.07
CA ILE A 87 5.56 -3.88 -4.33
C ILE A 87 4.64 -2.67 -4.12
N PHE A 88 4.56 -1.83 -5.15
CA PHE A 88 3.66 -0.69 -5.18
C PHE A 88 2.54 -0.93 -6.16
N SER A 89 1.32 -0.58 -5.80
CA SER A 89 0.21 -0.58 -6.74
C SER A 89 0.37 0.54 -7.75
N PHE A 90 0.29 0.21 -9.02
CA PHE A 90 0.22 1.21 -10.08
C PHE A 90 -1.23 1.38 -10.49
N THR A 91 -1.71 2.62 -10.44
CA THR A 91 -3.08 2.95 -10.80
C THR A 91 -3.09 3.85 -12.04
N GLU A 92 -4.03 3.61 -12.93
CA GLU A 92 -4.31 4.48 -14.06
C GLU A 92 -5.49 5.40 -13.75
N ARG A 93 -5.36 6.65 -14.18
CA ARG A 93 -6.47 7.59 -14.14
C ARG A 93 -7.27 7.45 -15.42
N LYS A 94 -8.55 7.12 -15.29
CA LYS A 94 -9.47 7.06 -16.42
C LYS A 94 -10.48 8.18 -16.30
N SER A 95 -10.66 8.93 -17.40
CA SER A 95 -11.72 9.91 -17.51
C SER A 95 -12.98 9.21 -18.00
N VAL A 96 -14.07 9.40 -17.27
CA VAL A 96 -15.38 8.86 -17.63
C VAL A 96 -16.32 10.03 -17.91
N GLU A 97 -16.94 10.04 -19.09
CA GLU A 97 -18.01 10.98 -19.40
C GLU A 97 -19.35 10.37 -19.03
N LYS A 98 -20.13 11.10 -18.26
CA LYS A 98 -21.51 10.74 -17.97
C LYS A 98 -22.46 11.73 -18.63
N HIS A 99 -23.39 11.21 -19.40
CA HIS A 99 -24.41 12.02 -20.08
C HIS A 99 -25.72 11.91 -19.31
N ALA A 100 -26.23 13.06 -18.87
CA ALA A 100 -27.55 13.12 -18.24
C ALA A 100 -28.64 13.27 -19.31
N GLU A 101 -29.89 12.95 -18.96
CA GLU A 101 -31.04 13.05 -19.88
C GLU A 101 -31.27 14.47 -20.38
N ASP A 102 -30.86 15.47 -19.63
CA ASP A 102 -30.98 16.88 -20.00
C ASP A 102 -29.89 17.37 -20.95
N GLY A 103 -28.99 16.47 -21.39
CA GLY A 103 -27.86 16.81 -22.25
C GLY A 103 -26.61 17.28 -21.50
N THR A 104 -26.64 17.33 -20.18
CA THR A 104 -25.48 17.71 -19.35
C THR A 104 -24.42 16.61 -19.41
N VAL A 105 -23.17 17.02 -19.65
CA VAL A 105 -22.01 16.10 -19.66
C VAL A 105 -21.18 16.35 -18.40
N THR A 106 -20.98 15.31 -17.61
CA THR A 106 -20.12 15.36 -16.43
C THR A 106 -18.89 14.49 -16.67
N LYS A 107 -17.70 15.06 -16.47
CA LYS A 107 -16.44 14.31 -16.52
C LYS A 107 -16.01 13.96 -15.11
N THR A 108 -15.83 12.68 -14.86
CA THR A 108 -15.25 12.18 -13.61
C THR A 108 -13.95 11.46 -13.90
N ALA A 109 -13.05 11.46 -12.92
CA ALA A 109 -11.80 10.72 -13.02
C ALA A 109 -11.86 9.56 -12.05
N ASP A 110 -11.71 8.33 -12.55
CA ASP A 110 -11.59 7.12 -11.77
C ASP A 110 -10.13 6.64 -11.79
N PHE A 111 -9.67 6.11 -10.67
CA PHE A 111 -8.37 5.48 -10.55
C PHE A 111 -8.56 3.97 -10.50
N GLU A 112 -7.87 3.26 -11.39
CA GLU A 112 -7.97 1.83 -11.48
C GLU A 112 -6.60 1.19 -11.30
N HIS A 113 -6.51 0.22 -10.38
CA HIS A 113 -5.31 -0.58 -10.21
C HIS A 113 -5.10 -1.46 -11.46
N VAL A 114 -3.94 -1.36 -12.09
CA VAL A 114 -3.63 -2.11 -13.30
C VAL A 114 -2.42 -3.03 -13.19
N GLY A 115 -1.65 -2.92 -12.12
CA GLY A 115 -0.48 -3.78 -11.93
C GLY A 115 0.40 -3.33 -10.78
N TRP A 116 1.59 -3.92 -10.72
CA TRP A 116 2.53 -3.75 -9.62
C TRP A 116 3.88 -3.25 -10.11
N VAL A 117 4.49 -2.39 -9.31
CA VAL A 117 5.88 -1.97 -9.50
C VAL A 117 6.69 -2.55 -8.36
N GLN A 118 7.73 -3.31 -8.69
CA GLN A 118 8.66 -3.81 -7.69
C GLN A 118 9.55 -2.69 -7.16
N ALA A 119 9.77 -2.71 -5.88
CA ALA A 119 10.65 -1.73 -5.25
C ALA A 119 12.14 -2.07 -5.48
#